data_b2d2e4f1fa3ae33bddcc8c9e70b91a4d
#
_entry.id   b2d2e4f1fa3ae33bddcc8c9e70b91a4d
#
_cell.length_a   1.000
_cell.length_b   1.000
_cell.length_c   1.000
_cell.angle_alpha   90.00
_cell.angle_beta   90.00
_cell.angle_gamma   90.00
#
_symmetry.space_group_name_H-M   'P 1'
#
loop_
_entity.id
_entity.type
_entity.pdbx_description
1 polymer ?
#
loop_
_entity_poly.entity_id
_entity_poly.type
_entity_poly.pdbx_seq_one_letter_code
_entity_poly.pdbx_strand_id
1 'polypeptide(L)'
;MASIRKRGSNSYLIVVSRGYDYEGNRLKSVQKTVKPPKEYTPKQAEKWVKEQAILFEREVQHTPEPINRSITLAKYIEHWVADVGPKKLADSTYQRDLQDIRRILPTLGNYKLTDLRKEVIRDFYEEMRHTPRLDGRGNLSEKSVEGLHNTLCGILSAAVDEGYLTHNPAWRCYKPKGQKKERPVADEETVKKLITAFEGQSMKYETYFKLVLATGLRRGEACGLKWSDINWRKRTIHVQREVVKLSHQESITKDPKTSSGDRMVYLSKEMCQLLKAWRKECEWDRQQTANETVSEDDYLFRQPNGKPMNPCTFTYRFKLILKANNLPLDLNVHSLRHTNASLLIAQGVDVRTVASLLGHAQASTTLDIYAHAFDKNKRKAQEKLGKAIGL
;
A
#
# COMPACT_ATOMS: atom_id res chain seq x y z
N MET A 1 20.44 -20.57 36.12
CA MET A 1 19.76 -20.13 37.38
C MET A 1 20.17 -18.70 37.70
N ALA A 2 19.18 -17.89 38.07
CA ALA A 2 19.43 -16.54 38.55
C ALA A 2 20.11 -16.57 39.92
N SER A 3 21.18 -15.80 40.12
CA SER A 3 21.79 -15.57 41.43
C SER A 3 21.34 -14.24 42.01
N ILE A 4 21.03 -14.22 43.31
CA ILE A 4 20.55 -13.02 44.02
C ILE A 4 21.64 -12.58 45.00
N ARG A 5 22.03 -11.30 44.96
CA ARG A 5 22.99 -10.69 45.88
C ARG A 5 22.39 -9.47 46.55
N LYS A 6 22.43 -9.39 47.89
CA LYS A 6 22.00 -8.21 48.63
C LYS A 6 23.05 -7.10 48.52
N ARG A 7 22.67 -5.89 48.08
CA ARG A 7 23.59 -4.75 47.92
C ARG A 7 23.38 -3.63 48.94
N GLY A 8 22.32 -3.70 49.76
CA GLY A 8 21.99 -2.69 50.77
C GLY A 8 20.84 -3.13 51.64
N SER A 9 20.32 -2.26 52.49
CA SER A 9 19.22 -2.58 53.42
C SER A 9 17.95 -3.05 52.70
N ASN A 10 17.62 -2.48 51.53
CA ASN A 10 16.43 -2.82 50.74
C ASN A 10 16.74 -2.86 49.24
N SER A 11 17.92 -3.37 48.84
CA SER A 11 18.30 -3.45 47.43
C SER A 11 18.96 -4.78 47.14
N TYR A 12 18.51 -5.44 46.06
CA TYR A 12 18.98 -6.76 45.63
C TYR A 12 19.39 -6.71 44.16
N LEU A 13 20.56 -7.30 43.88
CA LEU A 13 21.04 -7.52 42.49
C LEU A 13 20.72 -8.94 42.08
N ILE A 14 19.94 -9.07 41.01
CA ILE A 14 19.68 -10.34 40.33
C ILE A 14 20.63 -10.45 39.15
N VAL A 15 21.36 -11.55 39.06
CA VAL A 15 22.31 -11.84 37.97
C VAL A 15 21.87 -13.14 37.30
N VAL A 16 21.62 -13.08 35.99
CA VAL A 16 21.25 -14.23 35.18
C VAL A 16 22.38 -14.54 34.22
N SER A 17 22.88 -15.78 34.29
CA SER A 17 23.84 -16.28 33.30
C SER A 17 23.11 -16.69 32.03
N ARG A 18 23.68 -16.34 30.86
CA ARG A 18 23.15 -16.68 29.54
C ARG A 18 23.75 -17.97 28.96
N GLY A 19 24.61 -18.66 29.72
CA GLY A 19 25.27 -19.88 29.26
C GLY A 19 26.47 -19.60 28.39
N TYR A 20 26.66 -20.43 27.37
CA TYR A 20 27.74 -20.37 26.41
C TYR A 20 27.20 -20.24 25.00
N ASP A 21 27.97 -19.62 24.09
CA ASP A 21 27.64 -19.62 22.66
C ASP A 21 27.96 -20.98 22.03
N TYR A 22 27.68 -21.11 20.72
CA TYR A 22 27.96 -22.36 19.98
C TYR A 22 29.48 -22.64 19.79
N GLU A 23 30.32 -21.65 20.02
CA GLU A 23 31.79 -21.79 20.01
C GLU A 23 32.37 -22.15 21.40
N GLY A 24 31.50 -22.25 22.43
CA GLY A 24 31.90 -22.58 23.79
C GLY A 24 32.36 -21.36 24.61
N ASN A 25 32.21 -20.13 24.13
CA ASN A 25 32.56 -18.92 24.87
C ASN A 25 31.45 -18.55 25.83
N ARG A 26 31.81 -18.16 27.05
CA ARG A 26 30.83 -17.78 28.08
C ARG A 26 30.18 -16.42 27.73
N LEU A 27 28.88 -16.42 27.60
CA LEU A 27 28.10 -15.21 27.35
C LEU A 27 28.06 -14.29 28.59
N LYS A 28 28.04 -12.95 28.37
CA LYS A 28 27.96 -11.99 29.47
C LYS A 28 26.64 -12.12 30.22
N SER A 29 26.71 -12.24 31.56
CA SER A 29 25.53 -12.27 32.42
C SER A 29 24.78 -10.94 32.39
N VAL A 30 23.45 -11.01 32.44
CA VAL A 30 22.59 -9.82 32.54
C VAL A 30 22.24 -9.57 34.00
N GLN A 31 22.21 -8.31 34.39
CA GLN A 31 22.02 -7.90 35.78
C GLN A 31 20.83 -6.92 35.88
N LYS A 32 20.00 -7.08 36.91
CA LYS A 32 18.87 -6.22 37.23
C LYS A 32 18.86 -5.93 38.74
N THR A 33 18.80 -4.67 39.11
CA THR A 33 18.66 -4.29 40.52
C THR A 33 17.18 -4.06 40.84
N VAL A 34 16.68 -4.74 41.90
CA VAL A 34 15.30 -4.65 42.34
C VAL A 34 15.23 -4.16 43.77
N LYS A 35 14.19 -3.43 44.12
CA LYS A 35 13.94 -2.92 45.47
C LYS A 35 12.53 -3.36 45.88
N PRO A 36 12.39 -4.24 46.89
CA PRO A 36 11.07 -4.60 47.43
C PRO A 36 10.34 -3.37 47.96
N PRO A 37 9.00 -3.36 47.93
CA PRO A 37 8.20 -2.32 48.60
C PRO A 37 8.59 -2.17 50.07
N LYS A 38 8.62 -0.92 50.59
CA LYS A 38 9.03 -0.64 51.95
C LYS A 38 8.11 -1.26 53.02
N GLU A 39 6.90 -1.58 52.66
CA GLU A 39 5.86 -2.14 53.52
C GLU A 39 6.03 -3.67 53.77
N TYR A 40 6.95 -4.33 53.04
CA TYR A 40 7.13 -5.78 53.14
C TYR A 40 7.99 -6.12 54.37
N THR A 41 7.53 -7.13 55.04
CA THR A 41 8.36 -7.80 56.09
C THR A 41 9.59 -8.45 55.44
N PRO A 42 10.67 -8.73 56.17
CA PRO A 42 11.88 -9.34 55.61
C PRO A 42 11.60 -10.67 54.84
N LYS A 43 10.67 -11.49 55.36
CA LYS A 43 10.25 -12.73 54.67
C LYS A 43 9.47 -12.49 53.35
N GLN A 44 8.60 -11.49 53.37
CA GLN A 44 7.85 -11.09 52.16
C GLN A 44 8.76 -10.50 51.12
N ALA A 45 9.71 -9.65 51.50
CA ALA A 45 10.70 -9.09 50.61
C ALA A 45 11.58 -10.15 49.95
N GLU A 46 12.02 -11.16 50.70
CA GLU A 46 12.81 -12.28 50.18
C GLU A 46 11.99 -13.12 49.17
N LYS A 47 10.73 -13.41 49.47
CA LYS A 47 9.83 -14.14 48.55
C LYS A 47 9.61 -13.39 47.26
N TRP A 48 9.32 -12.09 47.35
CA TRP A 48 9.10 -11.22 46.21
C TRP A 48 10.37 -11.13 45.33
N VAL A 49 11.56 -11.00 45.93
CA VAL A 49 12.84 -10.97 45.19
C VAL A 49 13.08 -12.27 44.43
N LYS A 50 12.72 -13.44 45.01
CA LYS A 50 12.79 -14.75 44.35
C LYS A 50 11.82 -14.80 43.14
N GLU A 51 10.62 -14.30 43.29
CA GLU A 51 9.65 -14.21 42.19
C GLU A 51 10.16 -13.31 41.08
N GLN A 52 10.72 -12.13 41.40
CA GLN A 52 11.34 -11.25 40.41
C GLN A 52 12.54 -11.89 39.73
N ALA A 53 13.30 -12.72 40.40
CA ALA A 53 14.43 -13.44 39.83
C ALA A 53 13.96 -14.48 38.81
N ILE A 54 12.89 -15.20 39.11
CA ILE A 54 12.30 -16.18 38.16
C ILE A 54 11.74 -15.46 36.92
N LEU A 55 11.03 -14.36 37.10
CA LEU A 55 10.50 -13.56 35.98
C LEU A 55 11.63 -13.02 35.10
N PHE A 56 12.66 -12.47 35.74
CA PHE A 56 13.83 -11.94 35.01
C PHE A 56 14.63 -13.04 34.32
N GLU A 57 14.75 -14.20 34.92
CA GLU A 57 15.41 -15.37 34.29
C GLU A 57 14.63 -15.80 33.03
N ARG A 58 13.30 -15.88 33.11
CA ARG A 58 12.44 -16.17 31.94
C ARG A 58 12.60 -15.08 30.86
N GLU A 59 12.54 -13.81 31.24
CA GLU A 59 12.76 -12.68 30.33
C GLU A 59 14.09 -12.81 29.59
N VAL A 60 15.19 -13.09 30.29
CA VAL A 60 16.53 -13.23 29.71
C VAL A 60 16.67 -14.49 28.84
N GLN A 61 16.06 -15.61 29.24
CA GLN A 61 16.11 -16.85 28.47
C GLN A 61 15.27 -16.81 27.20
N HIS A 62 14.17 -15.99 27.17
CA HIS A 62 13.30 -15.85 26.03
C HIS A 62 13.69 -14.67 25.12
N THR A 63 14.71 -13.89 25.49
CA THR A 63 15.25 -12.83 24.61
C THR A 63 16.38 -13.45 23.79
N PRO A 64 16.17 -13.74 22.50
CA PRO A 64 17.22 -14.27 21.65
C PRO A 64 18.38 -13.27 21.55
N GLU A 65 19.62 -13.73 21.67
CA GLU A 65 20.75 -12.87 21.32
C GLU A 65 20.80 -12.68 19.80
N PRO A 66 21.14 -11.46 19.33
CA PRO A 66 21.35 -11.25 17.90
C PRO A 66 22.43 -12.20 17.39
N ILE A 67 22.14 -12.94 16.33
CA ILE A 67 22.99 -14.01 15.78
C ILE A 67 24.37 -13.47 15.34
N ASN A 68 24.44 -12.19 14.94
CA ASN A 68 25.70 -11.54 14.60
C ASN A 68 25.65 -10.04 14.97
N ARG A 69 26.22 -9.68 16.12
CA ARG A 69 26.24 -8.29 16.61
C ARG A 69 27.10 -7.33 15.79
N SER A 70 27.92 -7.83 14.90
CA SER A 70 28.81 -7.00 14.07
C SER A 70 28.29 -6.79 12.65
N ILE A 71 27.13 -7.37 12.29
CA ILE A 71 26.56 -7.22 10.94
C ILE A 71 26.15 -5.78 10.68
N THR A 72 26.53 -5.24 9.52
CA THR A 72 26.08 -3.91 9.08
C THR A 72 24.69 -3.98 8.43
N LEU A 73 24.01 -2.83 8.39
CA LEU A 73 22.71 -2.74 7.69
C LEU A 73 22.87 -3.14 6.21
N ALA A 74 23.94 -2.72 5.53
CA ALA A 74 24.20 -3.10 4.14
C ALA A 74 24.27 -4.62 3.97
N LYS A 75 25.02 -5.29 4.83
CA LYS A 75 25.15 -6.76 4.77
C LYS A 75 23.85 -7.48 5.07
N TYR A 76 23.05 -6.96 6.00
CA TYR A 76 21.73 -7.50 6.27
C TYR A 76 20.76 -7.25 5.11
N ILE A 77 20.80 -6.08 4.47
CA ILE A 77 19.99 -5.77 3.30
C ILE A 77 20.32 -6.70 2.12
N GLU A 78 21.58 -7.07 1.90
CA GLU A 78 21.96 -8.08 0.89
C GLU A 78 21.21 -9.40 1.13
N HIS A 79 21.22 -9.90 2.36
CA HIS A 79 20.45 -11.08 2.75
C HIS A 79 18.93 -10.88 2.58
N TRP A 80 18.42 -9.75 3.05
CA TRP A 80 17.00 -9.45 2.94
C TRP A 80 16.51 -9.40 1.48
N VAL A 81 17.32 -8.83 0.59
CA VAL A 81 17.03 -8.75 -0.86
C VAL A 81 17.07 -10.14 -1.50
N ALA A 82 17.98 -11.01 -1.10
CA ALA A 82 18.11 -12.36 -1.66
C ALA A 82 17.00 -13.31 -1.16
N ASP A 83 16.72 -13.30 0.13
CA ASP A 83 15.99 -14.40 0.77
C ASP A 83 14.66 -14.00 1.43
N VAL A 84 14.54 -12.80 1.97
CA VAL A 84 13.40 -12.40 2.81
C VAL A 84 12.37 -11.62 2.01
N GLY A 85 12.77 -10.55 1.36
CA GLY A 85 11.90 -9.63 0.61
C GLY A 85 11.06 -10.33 -0.45
N PRO A 86 11.66 -11.15 -1.35
CA PRO A 86 10.92 -11.85 -2.41
C PRO A 86 9.86 -12.82 -1.89
N LYS A 87 10.07 -13.40 -0.71
CA LYS A 87 9.15 -14.38 -0.11
C LYS A 87 8.01 -13.72 0.68
N LYS A 88 8.27 -12.55 1.29
CA LYS A 88 7.31 -11.86 2.17
C LYS A 88 6.46 -10.81 1.46
N LEU A 89 6.93 -10.23 0.37
CA LEU A 89 6.31 -9.08 -0.28
C LEU A 89 5.72 -9.39 -1.65
N ALA A 90 4.65 -8.70 -1.99
CA ALA A 90 4.18 -8.68 -3.38
C ALA A 90 5.24 -7.97 -4.26
N ASP A 91 5.44 -8.47 -5.51
CA ASP A 91 6.49 -7.97 -6.42
C ASP A 91 6.52 -6.45 -6.56
N SER A 92 5.35 -5.81 -6.69
CA SER A 92 5.28 -4.34 -6.84
C SER A 92 5.74 -3.59 -5.58
N THR A 93 5.53 -4.18 -4.40
CA THR A 93 6.02 -3.64 -3.13
C THR A 93 7.52 -3.87 -3.03
N TYR A 94 7.97 -5.08 -3.33
CA TYR A 94 9.39 -5.43 -3.34
C TYR A 94 10.20 -4.53 -4.29
N GLN A 95 9.72 -4.31 -5.53
CA GLN A 95 10.39 -3.43 -6.50
C GLN A 95 10.47 -1.97 -6.01
N ARG A 96 9.45 -1.49 -5.32
CA ARG A 96 9.48 -0.16 -4.68
C ARG A 96 10.50 -0.13 -3.56
N ASP A 97 10.51 -1.15 -2.70
CA ASP A 97 11.44 -1.23 -1.57
C ASP A 97 12.90 -1.31 -2.03
N LEU A 98 13.16 -1.97 -3.18
CA LEU A 98 14.49 -1.92 -3.83
C LEU A 98 14.90 -0.50 -4.26
N GLN A 99 13.96 0.34 -4.69
CA GLN A 99 14.25 1.75 -5.01
C GLN A 99 14.55 2.56 -3.74
N ASP A 100 13.79 2.31 -2.67
CA ASP A 100 14.00 2.97 -1.38
C ASP A 100 15.35 2.55 -0.76
N ILE A 101 15.73 1.28 -0.86
CA ILE A 101 17.03 0.75 -0.41
C ILE A 101 18.21 1.49 -1.03
N ARG A 102 18.13 1.86 -2.32
CA ARG A 102 19.17 2.65 -2.98
C ARG A 102 19.42 4.02 -2.34
N ARG A 103 18.45 4.56 -1.62
CA ARG A 103 18.57 5.81 -0.86
C ARG A 103 18.98 5.59 0.59
N ILE A 104 18.62 4.43 1.16
CA ILE A 104 18.95 4.06 2.54
C ILE A 104 20.42 3.68 2.67
N LEU A 105 20.94 2.89 1.72
CA LEU A 105 22.30 2.32 1.78
C LEU A 105 23.43 3.35 1.89
N PRO A 106 23.46 4.46 1.12
CA PRO A 106 24.57 5.42 1.19
C PRO A 106 24.76 6.03 2.57
N THR A 107 23.68 6.32 3.29
CA THR A 107 23.72 6.99 4.60
C THR A 107 23.77 5.98 5.75
N LEU A 108 22.93 4.93 5.72
CA LEU A 108 22.76 4.03 6.86
C LEU A 108 23.50 2.69 6.70
N GLY A 109 23.94 2.34 5.49
CA GLY A 109 24.47 1.01 5.18
C GLY A 109 25.68 0.57 6.02
N ASN A 110 26.56 1.49 6.38
CA ASN A 110 27.76 1.21 7.16
C ASN A 110 27.53 1.07 8.67
N TYR A 111 26.36 1.46 9.17
CA TYR A 111 26.04 1.28 10.58
C TYR A 111 25.81 -0.20 10.90
N LYS A 112 26.34 -0.66 12.01
CA LYS A 112 25.94 -1.97 12.56
C LYS A 112 24.47 -1.91 12.94
N LEU A 113 23.73 -3.02 12.79
CA LEU A 113 22.32 -3.08 13.15
C LEU A 113 22.08 -2.64 14.60
N THR A 114 22.99 -3.02 15.51
CA THR A 114 22.93 -2.66 16.94
C THR A 114 23.20 -1.19 17.25
N ASP A 115 23.85 -0.48 16.32
CA ASP A 115 24.21 0.93 16.48
C ASP A 115 23.17 1.88 15.87
N LEU A 116 22.21 1.33 15.13
CA LEU A 116 21.07 2.10 14.60
C LEU A 116 20.15 2.53 15.76
N ARG A 117 20.36 3.77 16.20
CA ARG A 117 19.54 4.43 17.22
C ARG A 117 18.50 5.33 16.56
N LYS A 118 17.50 5.74 17.34
CA LYS A 118 16.44 6.66 16.87
C LYS A 118 17.00 7.97 16.32
N GLU A 119 18.05 8.48 16.96
CA GLU A 119 18.69 9.73 16.60
C GLU A 119 19.29 9.61 15.18
N VAL A 120 20.04 8.55 14.89
CA VAL A 120 20.64 8.27 13.58
C VAL A 120 19.54 8.16 12.50
N ILE A 121 18.45 7.47 12.81
CA ILE A 121 17.33 7.31 11.86
C ILE A 121 16.60 8.64 11.64
N ARG A 122 16.44 9.47 12.67
CA ARG A 122 15.85 10.80 12.54
C ARG A 122 16.71 11.71 11.68
N ASP A 123 18.01 11.71 11.90
CA ASP A 123 18.96 12.53 11.14
C ASP A 123 18.99 12.12 9.66
N PHE A 124 18.87 10.81 9.37
CA PHE A 124 18.65 10.31 8.02
C PHE A 124 17.36 10.87 7.39
N TYR A 125 16.24 10.95 8.11
CA TYR A 125 15.02 11.53 7.54
C TYR A 125 15.16 13.03 7.26
N GLU A 126 15.88 13.78 8.10
CA GLU A 126 16.20 15.19 7.84
C GLU A 126 17.04 15.35 6.56
N GLU A 127 18.08 14.53 6.39
CA GLU A 127 18.89 14.52 5.18
C GLU A 127 18.02 14.22 3.95
N MET A 128 17.13 13.25 4.02
CA MET A 128 16.25 12.88 2.91
C MET A 128 15.27 13.99 2.53
N ARG A 129 14.83 14.84 3.45
CA ARG A 129 14.00 16.03 3.15
C ARG A 129 14.71 17.03 2.27
N HIS A 130 16.01 17.13 2.41
CA HIS A 130 16.86 18.03 1.62
C HIS A 130 17.44 17.37 0.36
N THR A 131 17.21 16.06 0.17
CA THR A 131 17.72 15.31 -0.98
C THR A 131 16.87 15.59 -2.23
N PRO A 132 17.50 15.96 -3.36
CA PRO A 132 16.80 16.19 -4.61
C PRO A 132 16.09 14.94 -5.14
N ARG A 133 14.97 15.14 -5.82
CA ARG A 133 14.28 14.09 -6.58
C ARG A 133 15.07 13.77 -7.84
N LEU A 134 14.95 12.52 -8.30
CA LEU A 134 15.61 12.05 -9.54
C LEU A 134 15.11 12.78 -10.80
N ASP A 135 13.89 13.36 -10.77
CA ASP A 135 13.31 14.11 -11.88
C ASP A 135 13.67 15.61 -11.84
N GLY A 136 14.53 16.04 -10.92
CA GLY A 136 14.98 17.42 -10.76
C GLY A 136 13.91 18.41 -10.27
N ARG A 137 12.73 17.95 -9.90
CA ARG A 137 11.59 18.80 -9.49
C ARG A 137 11.55 19.02 -7.98
N GLY A 138 12.59 19.65 -7.43
CA GLY A 138 12.72 19.93 -6.00
C GLY A 138 13.11 18.71 -5.17
N ASN A 139 12.92 18.80 -3.85
CA ASN A 139 13.33 17.79 -2.88
C ASN A 139 12.27 16.69 -2.71
N LEU A 140 12.65 15.63 -1.98
CA LEU A 140 11.72 14.56 -1.63
C LEU A 140 10.56 15.10 -0.79
N SER A 141 9.34 14.67 -1.12
CA SER A 141 8.16 15.01 -0.33
C SER A 141 8.13 14.22 0.99
N GLU A 142 7.47 14.76 2.02
CA GLU A 142 7.19 14.03 3.28
C GLU A 142 6.60 12.62 3.02
N LYS A 143 5.76 12.48 1.98
CA LYS A 143 5.20 11.18 1.59
C LYS A 143 6.27 10.22 1.07
N SER A 144 7.29 10.73 0.40
CA SER A 144 8.43 9.91 -0.06
C SER A 144 9.30 9.49 1.12
N VAL A 145 9.56 10.40 2.07
CA VAL A 145 10.30 10.09 3.30
C VAL A 145 9.52 9.09 4.17
N GLU A 146 8.19 9.20 4.24
CA GLU A 146 7.32 8.19 4.88
C GLU A 146 7.46 6.81 4.18
N GLY A 147 7.64 6.77 2.86
CA GLY A 147 7.95 5.55 2.10
C GLY A 147 9.24 4.91 2.58
N LEU A 148 10.34 5.69 2.63
CA LEU A 148 11.65 5.24 3.13
C LEU A 148 11.56 4.70 4.57
N HIS A 149 10.81 5.39 5.45
CA HIS A 149 10.57 4.91 6.81
C HIS A 149 9.87 3.54 6.82
N ASN A 150 8.81 3.36 6.01
CA ASN A 150 8.09 2.09 5.98
C ASN A 150 8.98 0.95 5.48
N THR A 151 9.79 1.16 4.45
CA THR A 151 10.76 0.19 3.93
C THR A 151 11.83 -0.16 4.98
N LEU A 152 12.44 0.85 5.61
CA LEU A 152 13.43 0.64 6.69
C LEU A 152 12.81 -0.10 7.88
N CYS A 153 11.61 0.27 8.30
CA CYS A 153 10.87 -0.44 9.35
C CYS A 153 10.63 -1.90 9.00
N GLY A 154 10.24 -2.21 7.76
CA GLY A 154 10.02 -3.57 7.30
C GLY A 154 11.28 -4.42 7.35
N ILE A 155 12.41 -3.86 6.88
CA ILE A 155 13.72 -4.52 6.90
C ILE A 155 14.19 -4.78 8.35
N LEU A 156 14.11 -3.76 9.22
CA LEU A 156 14.52 -3.91 10.62
C LEU A 156 13.58 -4.82 11.43
N SER A 157 12.29 -4.91 11.08
CA SER A 157 11.38 -5.89 11.68
C SER A 157 11.75 -7.32 11.27
N ALA A 158 12.13 -7.53 10.01
CA ALA A 158 12.64 -8.83 9.59
C ALA A 158 13.95 -9.20 10.34
N ALA A 159 14.82 -8.22 10.58
CA ALA A 159 16.04 -8.45 11.39
C ALA A 159 15.71 -8.83 12.85
N VAL A 160 14.60 -8.33 13.41
CA VAL A 160 14.12 -8.76 14.73
C VAL A 160 13.56 -10.18 14.67
N ASP A 161 12.73 -10.49 13.67
CA ASP A 161 12.15 -11.84 13.47
C ASP A 161 13.24 -12.91 13.33
N GLU A 162 14.36 -12.56 12.69
CA GLU A 162 15.51 -13.46 12.47
C GLU A 162 16.55 -13.42 13.60
N GLY A 163 16.31 -12.66 14.68
CA GLY A 163 17.16 -12.62 15.87
C GLY A 163 18.41 -11.74 15.78
N TYR A 164 18.63 -11.00 14.69
CA TYR A 164 19.73 -10.03 14.56
C TYR A 164 19.55 -8.80 15.48
N LEU A 165 18.31 -8.44 15.77
CA LEU A 165 17.94 -7.34 16.68
C LEU A 165 16.97 -7.83 17.75
N THR A 166 17.03 -7.24 18.93
CA THR A 166 16.07 -7.49 20.01
C THR A 166 14.80 -6.64 19.89
N HIS A 167 14.88 -5.51 19.20
CA HIS A 167 13.76 -4.60 18.94
C HIS A 167 14.05 -3.74 17.70
N ASN A 168 12.99 -3.28 17.05
CA ASN A 168 13.11 -2.41 15.88
C ASN A 168 13.29 -0.94 16.31
N PRO A 169 14.46 -0.32 16.08
CA PRO A 169 14.71 1.06 16.49
C PRO A 169 13.88 2.09 15.72
N ALA A 170 13.37 1.77 14.54
CA ALA A 170 12.55 2.67 13.74
C ALA A 170 11.10 2.78 14.23
N TRP A 171 10.56 1.81 14.96
CA TRP A 171 9.16 1.83 15.42
C TRP A 171 8.80 3.02 16.31
N ARG A 172 9.74 3.50 17.11
CA ARG A 172 9.55 4.63 18.02
C ARG A 172 10.17 5.92 17.52
N CYS A 173 10.63 5.94 16.26
CA CYS A 173 11.02 7.18 15.62
C CYS A 173 9.80 8.02 15.25
N TYR A 174 10.03 9.35 15.17
CA TYR A 174 9.03 10.24 14.59
C TYR A 174 8.79 9.83 13.14
N LYS A 175 7.61 9.27 12.87
CA LYS A 175 7.22 8.87 11.53
C LYS A 175 6.91 10.12 10.70
N PRO A 176 7.62 10.33 9.58
CA PRO A 176 7.25 11.39 8.67
C PRO A 176 5.79 11.24 8.21
N LYS A 177 5.01 12.30 8.28
CA LYS A 177 3.60 12.29 7.85
C LYS A 177 3.44 13.22 6.66
N GLY A 178 3.22 12.63 5.50
CA GLY A 178 2.78 13.40 4.33
C GLY A 178 1.39 13.99 4.57
N GLN A 179 1.19 15.23 4.17
CA GLN A 179 -0.15 15.81 4.16
C GLN A 179 -1.07 14.99 3.27
N LYS A 180 -2.27 14.68 3.75
CA LYS A 180 -3.34 14.10 2.89
C LYS A 180 -3.74 15.19 1.88
N LYS A 181 -3.29 15.07 0.64
CA LYS A 181 -3.82 15.89 -0.45
C LYS A 181 -5.21 15.41 -0.80
N GLU A 182 -6.12 16.34 -0.98
CA GLU A 182 -7.43 16.02 -1.55
C GLU A 182 -7.25 15.33 -2.90
N ARG A 183 -8.08 14.30 -3.12
CA ARG A 183 -8.02 13.58 -4.39
C ARG A 183 -8.84 14.35 -5.42
N PRO A 184 -8.27 14.66 -6.58
CA PRO A 184 -9.00 15.42 -7.60
C PRO A 184 -10.20 14.60 -8.10
N VAL A 185 -11.35 15.25 -8.12
CA VAL A 185 -12.63 14.72 -8.60
C VAL A 185 -13.18 15.70 -9.61
N ALA A 186 -13.66 15.22 -10.74
CA ALA A 186 -14.33 16.05 -11.73
C ALA A 186 -15.77 16.34 -11.31
N ASP A 187 -16.20 17.58 -11.40
CA ASP A 187 -17.60 17.96 -11.29
C ASP A 187 -18.42 17.57 -12.53
N GLU A 188 -19.74 17.74 -12.48
CA GLU A 188 -20.63 17.32 -13.57
C GLU A 188 -20.31 18.02 -14.89
N GLU A 189 -19.90 19.28 -14.86
CA GLU A 189 -19.53 20.04 -16.07
C GLU A 189 -18.24 19.51 -16.67
N THR A 190 -17.23 19.29 -15.84
CA THR A 190 -15.94 18.68 -16.25
C THR A 190 -16.16 17.26 -16.79
N VAL A 191 -17.06 16.48 -16.20
CA VAL A 191 -17.42 15.14 -16.71
C VAL A 191 -18.00 15.21 -18.11
N LYS A 192 -18.92 16.15 -18.40
CA LYS A 192 -19.45 16.35 -19.76
C LYS A 192 -18.35 16.68 -20.75
N LYS A 193 -17.44 17.61 -20.41
CA LYS A 193 -16.28 17.95 -21.23
C LYS A 193 -15.34 16.76 -21.44
N LEU A 194 -15.11 15.92 -20.42
CA LEU A 194 -14.33 14.70 -20.53
C LEU A 194 -14.97 13.70 -21.51
N ILE A 195 -16.29 13.48 -21.44
CA ILE A 195 -17.01 12.58 -22.34
C ILE A 195 -16.83 13.03 -23.79
N THR A 196 -17.06 14.31 -24.08
CA THR A 196 -16.84 14.89 -25.42
C THR A 196 -15.37 14.73 -25.86
N ALA A 197 -14.42 14.98 -24.96
CA ALA A 197 -12.99 14.82 -25.27
C ALA A 197 -12.61 13.35 -25.54
N PHE A 198 -13.31 12.36 -24.95
CA PHE A 198 -13.10 10.95 -25.24
C PHE A 198 -13.67 10.56 -26.60
N GLU A 199 -14.82 11.11 -27.03
CA GLU A 199 -15.41 10.88 -28.35
C GLU A 199 -14.51 11.34 -29.49
N GLY A 200 -13.65 12.32 -29.27
CA GLY A 200 -12.60 12.74 -30.21
C GLY A 200 -11.37 11.82 -30.30
N GLN A 201 -11.37 10.68 -29.62
CA GLN A 201 -10.26 9.72 -29.64
C GLN A 201 -10.55 8.52 -30.53
N SER A 202 -9.51 7.66 -30.80
CA SER A 202 -9.78 6.35 -31.38
C SER A 202 -10.68 5.53 -30.46
N MET A 203 -11.52 4.65 -31.00
CA MET A 203 -12.50 3.88 -30.25
C MET A 203 -11.90 3.10 -29.08
N LYS A 204 -10.66 2.64 -29.18
CA LYS A 204 -9.92 2.02 -28.09
C LYS A 204 -9.84 2.91 -26.83
N TYR A 205 -9.41 4.17 -27.01
CA TYR A 205 -9.25 5.09 -25.89
C TYR A 205 -10.59 5.63 -25.38
N GLU A 206 -11.52 5.92 -26.28
CA GLU A 206 -12.88 6.29 -25.93
C GLU A 206 -13.54 5.22 -25.06
N THR A 207 -13.54 3.97 -25.55
CA THR A 207 -14.13 2.84 -24.81
C THR A 207 -13.48 2.63 -23.46
N TYR A 208 -12.15 2.70 -23.39
CA TYR A 208 -11.44 2.52 -22.14
C TYR A 208 -11.81 3.58 -21.10
N PHE A 209 -11.77 4.87 -21.45
CA PHE A 209 -12.02 5.94 -20.50
C PHE A 209 -13.49 6.03 -20.09
N LYS A 210 -14.41 5.83 -21.04
CA LYS A 210 -15.85 5.77 -20.74
C LYS A 210 -16.17 4.56 -19.85
N LEU A 211 -15.56 3.40 -20.09
CA LEU A 211 -15.72 2.21 -19.26
C LEU A 211 -15.23 2.48 -17.81
N VAL A 212 -14.02 3.00 -17.65
CA VAL A 212 -13.47 3.31 -16.32
C VAL A 212 -14.32 4.33 -15.58
N LEU A 213 -14.80 5.38 -16.27
CA LEU A 213 -15.67 6.40 -15.68
C LEU A 213 -17.04 5.81 -15.27
N ALA A 214 -17.65 4.99 -16.14
CA ALA A 214 -18.97 4.43 -15.89
C ALA A 214 -18.98 3.36 -14.80
N THR A 215 -17.90 2.59 -14.66
CA THR A 215 -17.85 1.41 -13.78
C THR A 215 -17.00 1.60 -12.53
N GLY A 216 -16.16 2.62 -12.47
CA GLY A 216 -15.22 2.84 -11.39
C GLY A 216 -14.11 1.79 -11.30
N LEU A 217 -13.81 1.05 -12.35
CA LEU A 217 -12.72 0.07 -12.42
C LEU A 217 -11.36 0.72 -12.11
N ARG A 218 -10.49 -0.05 -11.45
CA ARG A 218 -9.10 0.36 -11.32
C ARG A 218 -8.41 0.30 -12.69
N ARG A 219 -7.42 1.13 -12.90
CA ARG A 219 -6.65 1.19 -14.16
C ARG A 219 -6.17 -0.20 -14.62
N GLY A 220 -5.61 -0.98 -13.70
CA GLY A 220 -5.11 -2.33 -13.99
C GLY A 220 -6.23 -3.36 -14.21
N GLU A 221 -7.35 -3.24 -13.50
CA GLU A 221 -8.52 -4.09 -13.70
C GLU A 221 -9.07 -3.93 -15.12
N ALA A 222 -9.27 -2.68 -15.56
CA ALA A 222 -9.75 -2.41 -16.93
C ALA A 222 -8.83 -2.98 -18.02
N CYS A 223 -7.49 -2.93 -17.82
CA CYS A 223 -6.52 -3.55 -18.73
C CYS A 223 -6.56 -5.09 -18.69
N GLY A 224 -6.97 -5.67 -17.56
CA GLY A 224 -7.03 -7.12 -17.36
C GLY A 224 -8.30 -7.78 -17.86
N LEU A 225 -9.29 -7.01 -18.33
CA LEU A 225 -10.55 -7.56 -18.81
C LEU A 225 -10.36 -8.37 -20.09
N LYS A 226 -11.03 -9.54 -20.16
CA LYS A 226 -11.18 -10.36 -21.35
C LYS A 226 -12.62 -10.31 -21.86
N TRP A 227 -12.85 -10.66 -23.13
CA TRP A 227 -14.20 -10.72 -23.68
C TRP A 227 -15.08 -11.73 -22.96
N SER A 228 -14.53 -12.85 -22.48
CA SER A 228 -15.20 -13.86 -21.66
C SER A 228 -15.70 -13.33 -20.30
N ASP A 229 -15.17 -12.21 -19.81
CA ASP A 229 -15.62 -11.61 -18.55
C ASP A 229 -16.98 -10.90 -18.70
N ILE A 230 -17.45 -10.65 -19.94
CA ILE A 230 -18.67 -9.90 -20.20
C ILE A 230 -19.85 -10.84 -20.36
N ASN A 231 -20.83 -10.74 -19.46
CA ASN A 231 -22.12 -11.37 -19.65
C ASN A 231 -23.09 -10.39 -20.33
N TRP A 232 -23.22 -10.51 -21.63
CA TRP A 232 -24.05 -9.64 -22.46
C TRP A 232 -25.54 -9.66 -22.10
N ARG A 233 -26.07 -10.82 -21.69
CA ARG A 233 -27.47 -11.01 -21.30
C ARG A 233 -27.78 -10.31 -19.96
N LYS A 234 -26.91 -10.49 -18.97
CA LYS A 234 -27.04 -9.87 -17.65
C LYS A 234 -26.51 -8.44 -17.62
N ARG A 235 -25.78 -8.02 -18.64
CA ARG A 235 -25.06 -6.75 -18.72
C ARG A 235 -24.14 -6.55 -17.52
N THR A 236 -23.26 -7.51 -17.30
CA THR A 236 -22.30 -7.50 -16.21
C THR A 236 -20.90 -7.81 -16.69
N ILE A 237 -19.90 -7.29 -15.99
CA ILE A 237 -18.50 -7.67 -16.15
C ILE A 237 -18.05 -8.35 -14.85
N HIS A 238 -17.38 -9.49 -14.97
CA HIS A 238 -16.69 -10.13 -13.86
C HIS A 238 -15.26 -9.63 -13.78
N VAL A 239 -14.94 -8.87 -12.73
CA VAL A 239 -13.59 -8.34 -12.46
C VAL A 239 -12.85 -9.36 -11.61
N GLN A 240 -11.91 -10.09 -12.20
CA GLN A 240 -11.20 -11.20 -11.55
C GLN A 240 -9.69 -11.16 -11.78
N ARG A 241 -9.15 -10.11 -12.38
CA ARG A 241 -7.69 -9.92 -12.56
C ARG A 241 -7.30 -8.46 -12.70
N GLU A 242 -6.04 -8.16 -12.43
CA GLU A 242 -5.45 -6.85 -12.69
C GLU A 242 -4.12 -6.97 -13.44
N VAL A 243 -3.83 -6.01 -14.30
CA VAL A 243 -2.54 -5.86 -14.96
C VAL A 243 -1.70 -4.86 -14.19
N VAL A 244 -0.52 -5.30 -13.76
CA VAL A 244 0.45 -4.48 -13.03
C VAL A 244 1.72 -4.34 -13.86
N LYS A 245 2.21 -3.12 -14.03
CA LYS A 245 3.55 -2.89 -14.58
C LYS A 245 4.56 -2.98 -13.47
N LEU A 246 5.50 -3.89 -13.58
CA LEU A 246 6.70 -3.90 -12.74
C LEU A 246 7.76 -2.98 -13.35
N SER A 247 8.58 -2.33 -12.50
CA SER A 247 9.70 -1.50 -12.93
C SER A 247 10.60 -2.30 -13.89
N HIS A 248 11.01 -1.75 -15.01
CA HIS A 248 11.87 -2.39 -16.02
C HIS A 248 11.42 -3.74 -16.61
N GLN A 249 10.31 -4.30 -16.19
CA GLN A 249 9.76 -5.56 -16.68
C GLN A 249 8.47 -5.33 -17.49
N GLU A 250 8.06 -6.38 -18.22
CA GLU A 250 6.76 -6.42 -18.89
C GLU A 250 5.61 -6.35 -17.87
N SER A 251 4.44 -5.95 -18.35
CA SER A 251 3.22 -6.00 -17.54
C SER A 251 2.85 -7.45 -17.24
N ILE A 252 2.57 -7.75 -15.99
CA ILE A 252 2.11 -9.05 -15.54
C ILE A 252 0.63 -8.99 -15.15
N THR A 253 -0.08 -10.08 -15.40
CA THR A 253 -1.46 -10.27 -14.95
C THR A 253 -1.42 -10.99 -13.59
N LYS A 254 -2.17 -10.48 -12.64
CA LYS A 254 -2.31 -11.06 -11.29
C LYS A 254 -3.77 -11.17 -10.92
N ASP A 255 -4.06 -12.09 -10.01
CA ASP A 255 -5.34 -12.10 -9.31
C ASP A 255 -5.50 -10.83 -8.46
N PRO A 256 -6.73 -10.39 -8.19
CA PRO A 256 -6.98 -9.24 -7.34
C PRO A 256 -6.31 -9.42 -5.97
N LYS A 257 -5.70 -8.35 -5.46
CA LYS A 257 -4.99 -8.36 -4.15
C LYS A 257 -5.85 -8.76 -2.96
N THR A 258 -7.17 -8.69 -3.09
CA THR A 258 -8.13 -8.97 -2.03
C THR A 258 -9.35 -9.68 -2.61
N SER A 259 -10.02 -10.50 -1.81
CA SER A 259 -11.30 -11.13 -2.17
C SER A 259 -12.37 -10.11 -2.59
N SER A 260 -12.33 -8.89 -2.08
CA SER A 260 -13.20 -7.79 -2.51
C SER A 260 -12.88 -7.24 -3.91
N GLY A 261 -11.75 -7.61 -4.49
CA GLY A 261 -11.38 -7.30 -5.87
C GLY A 261 -12.12 -8.16 -6.88
N ASP A 262 -12.46 -9.39 -6.51
CA ASP A 262 -13.31 -10.29 -7.31
C ASP A 262 -14.77 -9.86 -7.13
N ARG A 263 -15.35 -9.28 -8.19
CA ARG A 263 -16.70 -8.72 -8.13
C ARG A 263 -17.37 -8.62 -9.50
N MET A 264 -18.69 -8.55 -9.45
CA MET A 264 -19.51 -8.25 -10.62
C MET A 264 -19.79 -6.75 -10.68
N VAL A 265 -19.61 -6.17 -11.87
CA VAL A 265 -19.92 -4.76 -12.17
C VAL A 265 -21.03 -4.70 -13.23
N TYR A 266 -22.04 -3.86 -13.01
CA TYR A 266 -23.17 -3.72 -13.93
C TYR A 266 -22.86 -2.69 -15.01
N LEU A 267 -23.36 -2.94 -16.23
CA LEU A 267 -23.22 -2.06 -17.39
C LEU A 267 -24.56 -1.45 -17.80
N SER A 268 -24.55 -0.19 -18.18
CA SER A 268 -25.69 0.42 -18.88
C SER A 268 -25.87 -0.16 -20.28
N LYS A 269 -27.04 0.08 -20.89
CA LYS A 269 -27.30 -0.35 -22.29
C LYS A 269 -26.32 0.29 -23.25
N GLU A 270 -26.06 1.59 -23.06
CA GLU A 270 -25.17 2.41 -23.88
C GLU A 270 -23.72 1.90 -23.78
N MET A 271 -23.27 1.54 -22.56
CA MET A 271 -21.93 0.96 -22.37
C MET A 271 -21.81 -0.41 -23.07
N CYS A 272 -22.85 -1.24 -23.03
CA CYS A 272 -22.86 -2.49 -23.78
C CYS A 272 -22.82 -2.27 -25.30
N GLN A 273 -23.50 -1.24 -25.82
CA GLN A 273 -23.46 -0.88 -27.24
C GLN A 273 -22.05 -0.44 -27.65
N LEU A 274 -21.41 0.42 -26.84
CA LEU A 274 -20.04 0.86 -27.10
C LEU A 274 -19.04 -0.30 -27.07
N LEU A 275 -19.16 -1.23 -26.12
CA LEU A 275 -18.30 -2.43 -26.06
C LEU A 275 -18.53 -3.36 -27.27
N LYS A 276 -19.77 -3.50 -27.74
CA LYS A 276 -20.05 -4.28 -28.97
C LYS A 276 -19.46 -3.62 -30.22
N ALA A 277 -19.54 -2.29 -30.32
CA ALA A 277 -18.93 -1.54 -31.40
C ALA A 277 -17.39 -1.70 -31.38
N TRP A 278 -16.80 -1.59 -30.20
CA TRP A 278 -15.36 -1.82 -30.00
C TRP A 278 -14.94 -3.25 -30.38
N ARG A 279 -15.74 -4.27 -30.05
CA ARG A 279 -15.47 -5.65 -30.45
C ARG A 279 -15.44 -5.79 -31.99
N LYS A 280 -16.41 -5.19 -32.67
CA LYS A 280 -16.45 -5.19 -34.13
C LYS A 280 -15.24 -4.52 -34.76
N GLU A 281 -14.77 -3.41 -34.19
CA GLU A 281 -13.54 -2.76 -34.64
C GLU A 281 -12.31 -3.65 -34.44
N CYS A 282 -12.20 -4.32 -33.29
CA CYS A 282 -11.15 -5.30 -33.05
C CYS A 282 -11.21 -6.48 -34.03
N GLU A 283 -12.40 -6.96 -34.36
CA GLU A 283 -12.60 -8.02 -35.34
C GLU A 283 -12.17 -7.57 -36.74
N TRP A 284 -12.57 -6.35 -37.14
CA TRP A 284 -12.17 -5.77 -38.43
C TRP A 284 -10.65 -5.58 -38.52
N ASP A 285 -10.03 -4.96 -37.53
CA ASP A 285 -8.58 -4.75 -37.49
C ASP A 285 -7.80 -6.06 -37.62
N ARG A 286 -8.24 -7.12 -36.92
CA ARG A 286 -7.59 -8.43 -36.98
C ARG A 286 -7.75 -9.11 -38.34
N GLN A 287 -8.91 -9.01 -38.92
CA GLN A 287 -9.16 -9.59 -40.26
C GLN A 287 -8.24 -8.93 -41.28
N GLN A 288 -8.01 -7.61 -41.18
CA GLN A 288 -7.14 -6.87 -42.10
C GLN A 288 -5.64 -7.14 -41.87
N THR A 289 -5.23 -7.36 -40.59
CA THR A 289 -3.80 -7.41 -40.23
C THR A 289 -3.25 -8.84 -40.14
N ALA A 290 -4.02 -9.81 -39.71
CA ALA A 290 -3.56 -11.16 -39.41
C ALA A 290 -4.47 -12.27 -39.93
N ASN A 291 -5.59 -11.96 -40.56
CA ASN A 291 -6.64 -12.90 -40.96
C ASN A 291 -7.14 -13.80 -39.81
N GLU A 292 -7.22 -13.21 -38.60
CA GLU A 292 -7.63 -13.85 -37.35
C GLU A 292 -8.99 -13.34 -36.88
N THR A 293 -9.67 -14.10 -36.03
CA THR A 293 -10.89 -13.68 -35.31
C THR A 293 -10.58 -13.30 -33.88
N VAL A 294 -11.46 -12.51 -33.26
CA VAL A 294 -11.38 -12.19 -31.84
C VAL A 294 -11.86 -13.37 -31.00
N SER A 295 -11.00 -13.88 -30.12
CA SER A 295 -11.35 -14.92 -29.16
C SER A 295 -12.00 -14.37 -27.93
N GLU A 296 -12.84 -15.17 -27.25
CA GLU A 296 -13.36 -14.83 -25.91
C GLU A 296 -12.24 -14.68 -24.86
N ASP A 297 -11.12 -15.38 -25.01
CA ASP A 297 -9.96 -15.30 -24.14
C ASP A 297 -9.05 -14.09 -24.38
N ASP A 298 -9.32 -13.32 -25.43
CA ASP A 298 -8.56 -12.11 -25.70
C ASP A 298 -8.90 -10.99 -24.72
N TYR A 299 -7.87 -10.19 -24.42
CA TYR A 299 -8.08 -8.97 -23.65
C TYR A 299 -8.86 -7.93 -24.46
N LEU A 300 -9.78 -7.21 -23.78
CA LEU A 300 -10.51 -6.09 -24.39
C LEU A 300 -9.56 -5.04 -24.95
N PHE A 301 -8.48 -4.79 -24.21
CA PHE A 301 -7.44 -3.83 -24.58
C PHE A 301 -6.11 -4.57 -24.65
N ARG A 302 -5.80 -5.09 -25.84
CA ARG A 302 -4.56 -5.86 -26.07
C ARG A 302 -3.53 -5.09 -26.88
N GLN A 303 -2.28 -5.48 -26.75
CA GLN A 303 -1.18 -5.12 -27.62
C GLN A 303 -1.17 -5.99 -28.89
N PRO A 304 -0.44 -5.61 -29.96
CA PRO A 304 -0.32 -6.44 -31.17
C PRO A 304 0.18 -7.87 -30.90
N ASN A 305 1.01 -8.05 -29.89
CA ASN A 305 1.53 -9.37 -29.48
C ASN A 305 0.56 -10.22 -28.64
N GLY A 306 -0.71 -9.81 -28.53
CA GLY A 306 -1.72 -10.52 -27.74
C GLY A 306 -1.72 -10.25 -26.23
N LYS A 307 -0.67 -9.67 -25.68
CA LYS A 307 -0.59 -9.31 -24.24
C LYS A 307 -1.53 -8.16 -23.89
N PRO A 308 -1.95 -8.02 -22.62
CA PRO A 308 -2.79 -6.91 -22.21
C PRO A 308 -2.05 -5.57 -22.38
N MET A 309 -2.79 -4.51 -22.67
CA MET A 309 -2.24 -3.17 -22.76
C MET A 309 -1.59 -2.75 -21.44
N ASN A 310 -0.44 -2.08 -21.56
CA ASN A 310 0.23 -1.50 -20.41
C ASN A 310 -0.64 -0.37 -19.81
N PRO A 311 -1.01 -0.44 -18.51
CA PRO A 311 -1.83 0.60 -17.88
C PRO A 311 -1.24 2.01 -17.96
N CYS A 312 0.09 2.14 -18.06
CA CYS A 312 0.75 3.44 -18.21
C CYS A 312 0.44 4.12 -19.53
N THR A 313 0.16 3.36 -20.60
CA THR A 313 -0.23 3.91 -21.92
C THR A 313 -1.50 4.75 -21.79
N PHE A 314 -2.51 4.24 -21.07
CA PHE A 314 -3.74 4.98 -20.82
C PHE A 314 -3.53 6.20 -19.91
N THR A 315 -2.63 6.09 -18.93
CA THR A 315 -2.28 7.24 -18.08
C THR A 315 -1.63 8.37 -18.90
N TYR A 316 -0.71 8.01 -19.78
CA TYR A 316 -0.06 8.99 -20.67
C TYR A 316 -1.07 9.61 -21.64
N ARG A 317 -1.89 8.78 -22.31
CA ARG A 317 -2.91 9.27 -23.24
C ARG A 317 -3.92 10.17 -22.57
N PHE A 318 -4.36 9.84 -21.35
CA PHE A 318 -5.27 10.67 -20.57
C PHE A 318 -4.72 12.06 -20.33
N LYS A 319 -3.43 12.17 -19.96
CA LYS A 319 -2.75 13.47 -19.79
C LYS A 319 -2.71 14.29 -21.08
N LEU A 320 -2.49 13.65 -22.23
CA LEU A 320 -2.54 14.33 -23.53
C LEU A 320 -3.96 14.84 -23.82
N ILE A 321 -4.99 14.06 -23.56
CA ILE A 321 -6.41 14.45 -23.74
C ILE A 321 -6.73 15.67 -22.86
N LEU A 322 -6.36 15.65 -21.57
CA LEU A 322 -6.59 16.78 -20.66
C LEU A 322 -5.93 18.05 -21.20
N LYS A 323 -4.66 17.95 -21.64
CA LYS A 323 -3.91 19.09 -22.17
C LYS A 323 -4.54 19.65 -23.45
N ALA A 324 -4.93 18.77 -24.38
CA ALA A 324 -5.49 19.17 -25.67
C ALA A 324 -6.88 19.84 -25.54
N ASN A 325 -7.62 19.55 -24.49
CA ASN A 325 -8.97 20.08 -24.26
C ASN A 325 -9.03 21.11 -23.12
N ASN A 326 -7.90 21.64 -22.66
CA ASN A 326 -7.80 22.60 -21.54
C ASN A 326 -8.56 22.14 -20.28
N LEU A 327 -8.47 20.84 -19.97
CA LEU A 327 -9.08 20.24 -18.79
C LEU A 327 -8.10 20.23 -17.60
N PRO A 328 -8.58 20.12 -16.35
CA PRO A 328 -7.73 20.16 -15.16
C PRO A 328 -6.62 19.09 -15.21
N LEU A 329 -5.35 19.53 -15.15
CA LEU A 329 -4.19 18.66 -15.30
C LEU A 329 -3.84 17.84 -14.04
N ASP A 330 -4.45 18.12 -12.91
CA ASP A 330 -4.36 17.33 -11.68
C ASP A 330 -5.17 16.02 -11.76
N LEU A 331 -6.20 15.96 -12.63
CA LEU A 331 -6.93 14.72 -12.90
C LEU A 331 -5.99 13.64 -13.47
N ASN A 332 -6.31 12.40 -13.16
CA ASN A 332 -5.62 11.20 -13.66
C ASN A 332 -6.63 10.07 -13.86
N VAL A 333 -6.23 8.94 -14.44
CA VAL A 333 -7.15 7.81 -14.69
C VAL A 333 -7.82 7.32 -13.42
N HIS A 334 -7.14 7.38 -12.26
CA HIS A 334 -7.75 6.99 -10.99
C HIS A 334 -8.79 8.01 -10.50
N SER A 335 -8.66 9.29 -10.93
CA SER A 335 -9.68 10.30 -10.66
C SER A 335 -11.03 9.99 -11.33
N LEU A 336 -11.04 9.28 -12.47
CA LEU A 336 -12.30 8.83 -13.09
C LEU A 336 -13.08 7.90 -12.15
N ARG A 337 -12.39 7.00 -11.45
CA ARG A 337 -13.00 6.15 -10.43
C ARG A 337 -13.50 6.96 -9.23
N HIS A 338 -12.73 7.97 -8.79
CA HIS A 338 -13.19 8.86 -7.71
C HIS A 338 -14.41 9.67 -8.14
N THR A 339 -14.41 10.15 -9.38
CA THR A 339 -15.55 10.85 -9.97
C THR A 339 -16.80 9.96 -10.03
N ASN A 340 -16.67 8.71 -10.50
CA ASN A 340 -17.76 7.73 -10.48
C ASN A 340 -18.37 7.59 -9.09
N ALA A 341 -17.56 7.37 -8.07
CA ALA A 341 -18.05 7.24 -6.71
C ALA A 341 -18.72 8.51 -6.19
N SER A 342 -18.14 9.69 -6.46
CA SER A 342 -18.73 10.98 -6.06
C SER A 342 -20.08 11.23 -6.73
N LEU A 343 -20.23 10.89 -8.01
CA LEU A 343 -21.50 11.02 -8.73
C LEU A 343 -22.56 10.07 -8.17
N LEU A 344 -22.21 8.81 -7.89
CA LEU A 344 -23.15 7.86 -7.27
C LEU A 344 -23.62 8.33 -5.90
N ILE A 345 -22.72 8.82 -5.06
CA ILE A 345 -23.05 9.38 -3.76
C ILE A 345 -23.91 10.65 -3.90
N ALA A 346 -23.60 11.53 -4.84
CA ALA A 346 -24.38 12.74 -5.11
C ALA A 346 -25.82 12.43 -5.56
N GLN A 347 -26.01 11.29 -6.21
CA GLN A 347 -27.33 10.77 -6.59
C GLN A 347 -28.05 10.03 -5.45
N GLY A 348 -27.49 9.94 -4.27
CA GLY A 348 -28.10 9.33 -3.09
C GLY A 348 -27.87 7.83 -2.93
N VAL A 349 -26.95 7.25 -3.70
CA VAL A 349 -26.57 5.84 -3.52
C VAL A 349 -25.81 5.71 -2.19
N ASP A 350 -26.17 4.73 -1.37
CA ASP A 350 -25.54 4.52 -0.07
C ASP A 350 -24.07 4.09 -0.19
N VAL A 351 -23.29 4.43 0.84
CA VAL A 351 -21.82 4.25 0.84
C VAL A 351 -21.40 2.80 0.76
N ARG A 352 -22.15 1.87 1.35
CA ARG A 352 -21.83 0.44 1.32
C ARG A 352 -22.00 -0.11 -0.08
N THR A 353 -23.08 0.27 -0.76
CA THR A 353 -23.30 -0.08 -2.17
C THR A 353 -22.18 0.48 -3.05
N VAL A 354 -21.80 1.76 -2.88
CA VAL A 354 -20.67 2.35 -3.63
C VAL A 354 -19.37 1.64 -3.33
N ALA A 355 -19.07 1.34 -2.07
CA ALA A 355 -17.87 0.59 -1.68
C ALA A 355 -17.83 -0.81 -2.30
N SER A 356 -18.96 -1.51 -2.32
CA SER A 356 -19.12 -2.82 -2.96
C SER A 356 -18.86 -2.75 -4.47
N LEU A 357 -19.51 -1.82 -5.18
CA LEU A 357 -19.31 -1.61 -6.62
C LEU A 357 -17.85 -1.33 -6.97
N LEU A 358 -17.18 -0.55 -6.13
CA LEU A 358 -15.76 -0.24 -6.32
C LEU A 358 -14.83 -1.37 -5.88
N GLY A 359 -15.27 -2.35 -5.09
CA GLY A 359 -14.41 -3.37 -4.50
C GLY A 359 -13.44 -2.78 -3.47
N HIS A 360 -13.93 -1.94 -2.55
CA HIS A 360 -13.21 -1.50 -1.38
C HIS A 360 -13.42 -2.52 -0.25
N ALA A 361 -12.33 -3.03 0.33
CA ALA A 361 -12.39 -3.98 1.44
C ALA A 361 -13.07 -3.38 2.69
N GLN A 362 -13.01 -2.06 2.85
CA GLN A 362 -13.63 -1.32 3.95
C GLN A 362 -14.40 -0.10 3.45
N ALA A 363 -15.65 0.06 3.91
CA ALA A 363 -16.47 1.23 3.57
C ALA A 363 -15.88 2.55 4.09
N SER A 364 -15.07 2.52 5.16
CA SER A 364 -14.34 3.68 5.68
C SER A 364 -13.44 4.32 4.60
N THR A 365 -12.85 3.51 3.71
CA THR A 365 -12.06 4.03 2.58
C THR A 365 -12.91 4.92 1.67
N THR A 366 -14.18 4.56 1.43
CA THR A 366 -15.12 5.36 0.63
C THR A 366 -15.53 6.61 1.40
N LEU A 367 -15.84 6.51 2.69
CA LEU A 367 -16.18 7.65 3.55
C LEU A 367 -15.05 8.69 3.61
N ASP A 368 -13.82 8.26 3.86
CA ASP A 368 -12.64 9.15 3.95
C ASP A 368 -12.35 9.92 2.66
N ILE A 369 -12.69 9.32 1.50
CA ILE A 369 -12.40 9.91 0.20
C ILE A 369 -13.49 10.90 -0.22
N TYR A 370 -14.75 10.64 0.15
CA TYR A 370 -15.92 11.32 -0.39
C TYR A 370 -16.71 12.14 0.64
N ALA A 371 -16.12 12.46 1.79
CA ALA A 371 -16.75 13.22 2.86
C ALA A 371 -17.44 14.51 2.34
N HIS A 372 -16.80 15.23 1.41
CA HIS A 372 -17.37 16.45 0.81
C HIS A 372 -18.63 16.23 -0.05
N ALA A 373 -18.75 15.07 -0.72
CA ALA A 373 -19.95 14.74 -1.48
C ALA A 373 -21.17 14.53 -0.57
N PHE A 374 -20.94 14.16 0.70
CA PHE A 374 -22.01 14.00 1.68
C PHE A 374 -22.61 15.32 2.17
N ASP A 375 -21.87 16.43 2.15
CA ASP A 375 -22.39 17.72 2.64
C ASP A 375 -23.53 18.25 1.74
N LYS A 376 -23.44 18.07 0.42
CA LYS A 376 -24.55 18.35 -0.49
C LYS A 376 -25.76 17.47 -0.21
N ASN A 377 -25.56 16.20 0.13
CA ASN A 377 -26.63 15.26 0.43
C ASN A 377 -27.29 15.52 1.79
N LYS A 378 -26.51 15.96 2.80
CA LYS A 378 -27.06 16.37 4.11
C LYS A 378 -28.10 17.47 3.95
N ARG A 379 -27.79 18.51 3.17
CA ARG A 379 -28.72 19.59 2.89
C ARG A 379 -30.00 19.11 2.18
N LYS A 380 -29.85 18.32 1.10
CA LYS A 380 -30.98 17.71 0.39
C LYS A 380 -31.82 16.79 1.28
N ALA A 381 -31.19 16.04 2.19
CA ALA A 381 -31.88 15.18 3.13
C ALA A 381 -32.72 16.00 4.13
N GLN A 382 -32.15 17.11 4.66
CA GLN A 382 -32.88 18.01 5.55
C GLN A 382 -34.09 18.69 4.83
N GLU A 383 -33.88 19.14 3.59
CA GLU A 383 -34.97 19.72 2.78
C GLU A 383 -36.10 18.69 2.50
N LYS A 384 -35.70 17.41 2.21
CA LYS A 384 -36.70 16.33 2.04
C LYS A 384 -37.43 16.02 3.34
N LEU A 385 -36.73 15.98 4.46
CA LEU A 385 -37.36 15.78 5.77
C LEU A 385 -38.29 16.91 6.12
N GLY A 386 -37.87 18.17 5.96
CA GLY A 386 -38.74 19.34 6.18
C GLY A 386 -40.02 19.26 5.39
N LYS A 387 -39.94 18.94 4.08
CA LYS A 387 -41.13 18.73 3.24
C LYS A 387 -42.01 17.56 3.71
N ALA A 388 -41.40 16.47 4.19
CA ALA A 388 -42.15 15.29 4.65
C ALA A 388 -42.91 15.52 5.95
N ILE A 389 -42.42 16.40 6.82
CA ILE A 389 -43.04 16.74 8.11
C ILE A 389 -43.75 18.08 8.12
N GLY A 390 -43.87 18.72 6.94
CA GLY A 390 -44.65 19.97 6.78
C GLY A 390 -43.95 21.23 7.31
N LEU A 391 -42.63 21.25 7.37
CA LEU A 391 -41.80 22.40 7.71
C LEU A 391 -41.11 23.01 6.49
#